data_c43c4fde7930561acfdb35606622829f
#
_entry.id   c43c4fde7930561acfdb35606622829f
#
_cell.length_a   1.000
_cell.length_b   1.000
_cell.length_c   1.000
_cell.angle_alpha   90.00
_cell.angle_beta   90.00
_cell.angle_gamma   90.00
#
_symmetry.space_group_name_H-M   'P 1'
#
loop_
_entity.id
_entity.type
_entity.pdbx_description
1 polymer ?
#
loop_
_entity_poly.entity_id
_entity_poly.type
_entity_poly.pdbx_seq_one_letter_code
_entity_poly.pdbx_strand_id
1 'polypeptide(L)'
;MVTKTIPSKPKPEAKEVDFSNEDTTLTPEQEKAAREKAKSLTKKLADDKGKLTTDLVSQYLTAIGNFDLLTAEQEVELAQKIESGEKAAVKLHKKQFKDKKGEIRLKRDRKKGAEAKDAFLTANLRLVVANARRYANTSGIDFLDLIQEGNLGLIRAVEKFDWRKGFKFSTYATWWIR
;
A
#
# COMPACT_ATOMS: atom_id res chain seq x y z
N MET A 1 20.84 1.27 -42.76
CA MET A 1 20.67 1.46 -41.30
C MET A 1 20.40 2.93 -41.07
N VAL A 2 19.15 3.29 -40.80
CA VAL A 2 18.74 4.67 -40.53
C VAL A 2 18.23 4.70 -39.09
N THR A 3 19.02 5.28 -38.19
CA THR A 3 18.70 5.50 -36.81
C THR A 3 17.74 6.68 -36.67
N LYS A 4 16.50 6.41 -36.28
CA LYS A 4 15.46 7.43 -36.04
C LYS A 4 15.65 8.00 -34.64
N THR A 5 16.19 9.21 -34.58
CA THR A 5 16.33 10.00 -33.34
C THR A 5 14.96 10.51 -32.90
N ILE A 6 14.56 10.20 -31.65
CA ILE A 6 13.32 10.68 -31.02
C ILE A 6 13.60 12.09 -30.49
N PRO A 7 12.78 13.12 -30.79
CA PRO A 7 12.98 14.47 -30.26
C PRO A 7 12.58 14.51 -28.78
N SER A 8 13.46 15.03 -27.93
CA SER A 8 13.25 15.31 -26.52
C SER A 8 12.24 16.45 -26.34
N LYS A 9 11.26 16.21 -25.43
CA LYS A 9 10.28 17.21 -24.97
C LYS A 9 10.99 18.42 -24.35
N PRO A 10 10.57 19.67 -24.64
CA PRO A 10 11.13 20.84 -23.99
C PRO A 10 10.76 20.88 -22.50
N LYS A 11 11.76 21.19 -21.68
CA LYS A 11 11.64 21.48 -20.26
C LYS A 11 10.84 22.78 -20.07
N PRO A 12 9.89 22.89 -19.14
CA PRO A 12 9.24 24.16 -18.87
C PRO A 12 10.26 25.14 -18.27
N GLU A 13 10.37 26.31 -18.89
CA GLU A 13 11.17 27.43 -18.40
C GLU A 13 10.60 27.90 -17.06
N ALA A 14 11.41 27.81 -16.01
CA ALA A 14 11.14 28.46 -14.75
C ALA A 14 11.30 29.95 -14.96
N LYS A 15 10.21 30.72 -14.84
CA LYS A 15 10.28 32.18 -14.76
C LYS A 15 11.01 32.54 -13.48
N GLU A 16 12.19 33.13 -13.62
CA GLU A 16 12.90 33.81 -12.54
C GLU A 16 11.99 34.91 -12.02
N VAL A 17 11.54 34.77 -10.77
CA VAL A 17 10.88 35.84 -10.03
C VAL A 17 12.01 36.70 -9.45
N ASP A 18 12.14 37.92 -9.99
CA ASP A 18 13.08 38.94 -9.51
C ASP A 18 12.68 39.38 -8.10
N PHE A 19 13.48 39.01 -7.10
CA PHE A 19 13.33 39.41 -5.70
C PHE A 19 14.16 40.64 -5.32
N SER A 20 14.59 41.42 -6.29
CA SER A 20 15.28 42.69 -5.99
C SER A 20 14.28 43.85 -5.96
N ASN A 21 13.60 44.03 -4.80
CA ASN A 21 13.16 45.28 -4.24
C ASN A 21 12.15 45.06 -3.11
N GLU A 22 12.62 45.13 -1.90
CA GLU A 22 12.07 45.95 -0.81
C GLU A 22 12.91 45.72 0.42
N ASP A 23 13.60 46.79 0.79
CA ASP A 23 14.41 46.95 2.02
C ASP A 23 13.49 46.94 3.24
N THR A 24 13.10 45.71 3.68
CA THR A 24 12.38 45.51 4.93
C THR A 24 13.34 44.86 5.93
N THR A 25 14.33 45.62 6.37
CA THR A 25 15.15 45.25 7.54
C THR A 25 14.25 45.24 8.75
N LEU A 26 13.81 44.04 9.16
CA LEU A 26 13.08 43.82 10.40
C LEU A 26 13.97 44.26 11.58
N THR A 27 13.42 45.02 12.52
CA THR A 27 14.15 45.37 13.77
C THR A 27 14.45 44.07 14.55
N PRO A 28 15.54 44.05 15.34
CA PRO A 28 15.93 42.84 16.12
C PRO A 28 14.81 42.27 16.99
N GLU A 29 13.90 43.11 17.47
CA GLU A 29 12.70 42.70 18.22
C GLU A 29 11.65 42.03 17.35
N GLN A 30 11.45 42.53 16.15
CA GLN A 30 10.53 41.92 15.16
C GLN A 30 11.03 40.56 14.65
N GLU A 31 12.34 40.41 14.44
CA GLU A 31 12.95 39.11 14.12
C GLU A 31 12.78 38.10 15.25
N LYS A 32 12.96 38.52 16.50
CA LYS A 32 12.78 37.65 17.67
C LYS A 32 11.32 37.19 17.81
N ALA A 33 10.37 38.12 17.66
CA ALA A 33 8.94 37.81 17.67
C ALA A 33 8.51 36.91 16.49
N ALA A 34 9.06 37.12 15.29
CA ALA A 34 8.80 36.25 14.13
C ALA A 34 9.36 34.84 14.34
N ARG A 35 10.56 34.72 14.93
CA ARG A 35 11.15 33.40 15.27
C ARG A 35 10.36 32.63 16.33
N GLU A 36 9.84 33.32 17.35
CA GLU A 36 8.98 32.70 18.37
C GLU A 36 7.63 32.25 17.78
N LYS A 37 7.01 33.08 16.93
CA LYS A 37 5.79 32.73 16.23
C LYS A 37 6.03 31.54 15.30
N ALA A 38 7.11 31.51 14.53
CA ALA A 38 7.47 30.38 13.68
C ALA A 38 7.67 29.08 14.48
N LYS A 39 8.37 29.14 15.62
CA LYS A 39 8.55 27.98 16.52
C LYS A 39 7.23 27.50 17.11
N SER A 40 6.32 28.36 17.49
CA SER A 40 5.01 27.99 18.02
C SER A 40 4.11 27.37 16.95
N LEU A 41 4.17 27.89 15.70
CA LEU A 41 3.44 27.31 14.55
C LEU A 41 3.97 25.93 14.16
N THR A 42 5.28 25.77 14.07
CA THR A 42 5.88 24.46 13.77
C THR A 42 5.58 23.43 14.83
N LYS A 43 5.55 23.81 16.12
CA LYS A 43 5.14 22.93 17.20
C LYS A 43 3.67 22.52 17.08
N LYS A 44 2.76 23.47 16.82
CA LYS A 44 1.33 23.20 16.61
C LYS A 44 1.10 22.27 15.41
N LEU A 45 1.77 22.53 14.28
CA LEU A 45 1.66 21.68 13.08
C LEU A 45 2.18 20.26 13.33
N ALA A 46 3.23 20.10 14.13
CA ALA A 46 3.75 18.79 14.52
C ALA A 46 2.76 18.04 15.44
N ASP A 47 2.16 18.74 16.42
CA ASP A 47 1.16 18.18 17.34
C ASP A 47 -0.13 17.78 16.59
N ASP A 48 -0.61 18.63 15.66
CA ASP A 48 -1.79 18.34 14.85
C ASP A 48 -1.54 17.16 13.89
N LYS A 49 -0.36 17.08 13.27
CA LYS A 49 0.02 15.96 12.42
C LYS A 49 0.09 14.65 13.22
N GLY A 50 0.66 14.68 14.41
CA GLY A 50 0.73 13.54 15.31
C GLY A 50 -0.67 13.04 15.72
N LYS A 51 -1.58 13.95 16.04
CA LYS A 51 -2.96 13.64 16.41
C LYS A 51 -3.74 13.04 15.23
N LEU A 52 -3.62 13.64 14.04
CA LEU A 52 -4.26 13.14 12.82
C LEU A 52 -3.77 11.74 12.46
N THR A 53 -2.47 11.49 12.57
CA THR A 53 -1.88 10.16 12.30
C THR A 53 -2.40 9.12 13.28
N THR A 54 -2.51 9.48 14.58
CA THR A 54 -3.06 8.58 15.61
C THR A 54 -4.52 8.24 15.35
N ASP A 55 -5.33 9.21 14.92
CA ASP A 55 -6.73 8.99 14.58
C ASP A 55 -6.88 8.06 13.37
N LEU A 56 -6.06 8.24 12.34
CA LEU A 56 -6.05 7.37 11.15
C LEU A 56 -5.63 5.93 11.48
N VAL A 57 -4.61 5.75 12.32
CA VAL A 57 -4.20 4.43 12.80
C VAL A 57 -5.33 3.77 13.57
N SER A 58 -5.98 4.49 14.47
CA SER A 58 -7.10 3.97 15.26
C SER A 58 -8.28 3.53 14.39
N GLN A 59 -8.66 4.35 13.40
CA GLN A 59 -9.70 4.00 12.44
C GLN A 59 -9.33 2.74 11.62
N TYR A 60 -8.09 2.66 11.14
CA TYR A 60 -7.61 1.50 10.41
C TYR A 60 -7.66 0.22 11.25
N LEU A 61 -7.15 0.28 12.50
CA LEU A 61 -7.16 -0.87 13.42
C LEU A 61 -8.58 -1.34 13.74
N THR A 62 -9.52 -0.41 13.91
CA THR A 62 -10.94 -0.72 14.11
C THR A 62 -11.52 -1.41 12.88
N ALA A 63 -11.24 -0.89 11.69
CA ALA A 63 -11.75 -1.45 10.44
C ALA A 63 -11.26 -2.89 10.21
N ILE A 64 -9.95 -3.16 10.40
CA ILE A 64 -9.40 -4.51 10.22
C ILE A 64 -9.81 -5.48 11.33
N GLY A 65 -10.21 -4.96 12.49
CA GLY A 65 -10.71 -5.77 13.62
C GLY A 65 -12.05 -6.47 13.34
N ASN A 66 -12.82 -5.95 12.38
CA ASN A 66 -14.13 -6.50 12.01
C ASN A 66 -14.06 -7.74 11.10
N PHE A 67 -12.86 -8.10 10.62
CA PHE A 67 -12.69 -9.27 9.77
C PHE A 67 -12.29 -10.49 10.59
N ASP A 68 -12.98 -11.60 10.33
CA ASP A 68 -12.71 -12.87 10.99
C ASP A 68 -11.36 -13.46 10.54
N LEU A 69 -10.71 -14.18 11.47
CA LEU A 69 -9.50 -14.93 11.14
C LEU A 69 -9.86 -16.20 10.37
N LEU A 70 -9.03 -16.57 9.42
CA LEU A 70 -9.23 -17.79 8.63
C LEU A 70 -8.77 -19.03 9.40
N THR A 71 -9.51 -20.13 9.24
CA THR A 71 -9.03 -21.47 9.63
C THR A 71 -8.08 -22.01 8.56
N ALA A 72 -7.31 -23.06 8.87
CA ALA A 72 -6.40 -23.68 7.90
C ALA A 72 -7.13 -24.21 6.67
N GLU A 73 -8.33 -24.76 6.84
CA GLU A 73 -9.19 -25.23 5.78
C GLU A 73 -9.65 -24.08 4.86
N GLN A 74 -10.02 -22.96 5.46
CA GLN A 74 -10.42 -21.74 4.72
C GLN A 74 -9.25 -21.13 3.96
N GLU A 75 -8.02 -21.14 4.52
CA GLU A 75 -6.81 -20.71 3.81
C GLU A 75 -6.62 -21.54 2.52
N VAL A 76 -6.76 -22.86 2.61
CA VAL A 76 -6.64 -23.77 1.47
C VAL A 76 -7.75 -23.51 0.44
N GLU A 77 -9.01 -23.39 0.89
CA GLU A 77 -10.15 -23.15 -0.01
C GLU A 77 -10.00 -21.85 -0.80
N LEU A 78 -9.62 -20.77 -0.12
CA LEU A 78 -9.39 -19.46 -0.75
C LEU A 78 -8.20 -19.51 -1.71
N ALA A 79 -7.09 -20.17 -1.32
CA ALA A 79 -5.93 -20.32 -2.19
C ALA A 79 -6.26 -21.11 -3.47
N GLN A 80 -7.08 -22.15 -3.39
CA GLN A 80 -7.56 -22.89 -4.57
C GLN A 80 -8.42 -22.02 -5.49
N LYS A 81 -9.30 -21.18 -4.92
CA LYS A 81 -10.14 -20.25 -5.69
C LYS A 81 -9.27 -19.19 -6.38
N ILE A 82 -8.24 -18.66 -5.71
CA ILE A 82 -7.28 -17.71 -6.27
C ILE A 82 -6.55 -18.37 -7.46
N GLU A 83 -5.97 -19.54 -7.27
CA GLU A 83 -5.26 -20.28 -8.32
C GLU A 83 -6.16 -20.57 -9.54
N SER A 84 -7.42 -20.96 -9.29
CA SER A 84 -8.41 -21.18 -10.36
C SER A 84 -8.72 -19.91 -11.13
N GLY A 85 -8.86 -18.78 -10.43
CA GLY A 85 -9.10 -17.45 -11.00
C GLY A 85 -7.93 -16.96 -11.85
N GLU A 86 -6.69 -17.17 -11.41
CA GLU A 86 -5.49 -16.83 -12.16
C GLU A 86 -5.36 -17.66 -13.45
N LYS A 87 -5.60 -18.99 -13.36
CA LYS A 87 -5.65 -19.85 -14.53
C LYS A 87 -6.74 -19.42 -15.52
N ALA A 88 -7.89 -18.98 -15.03
CA ALA A 88 -8.97 -18.46 -15.86
C ALA A 88 -8.56 -17.13 -16.52
N ALA A 89 -7.89 -16.24 -15.82
CA ALA A 89 -7.39 -14.98 -16.36
C ALA A 89 -6.38 -15.21 -17.51
N VAL A 90 -5.44 -16.14 -17.32
CA VAL A 90 -4.46 -16.51 -18.37
C VAL A 90 -5.15 -17.08 -19.60
N LYS A 91 -6.14 -17.97 -19.42
CA LYS A 91 -6.90 -18.55 -20.55
C LYS A 91 -7.72 -17.49 -21.30
N LEU A 92 -8.31 -16.54 -20.58
CA LEU A 92 -9.03 -15.42 -21.20
C LEU A 92 -8.08 -14.51 -22.01
N HIS A 93 -6.92 -14.19 -21.45
CA HIS A 93 -5.92 -13.38 -22.15
C HIS A 93 -5.42 -14.07 -23.44
N LYS A 94 -5.21 -15.38 -23.39
CA LYS A 94 -4.78 -16.18 -24.54
C LYS A 94 -5.94 -16.57 -25.47
N LYS A 95 -7.18 -16.12 -25.21
CA LYS A 95 -8.41 -16.48 -25.94
C LYS A 95 -8.60 -17.99 -26.08
N GLN A 96 -8.21 -18.77 -25.08
CA GLN A 96 -8.30 -20.23 -25.04
C GLN A 96 -9.68 -20.70 -24.53
N PHE A 97 -10.72 -20.43 -25.29
CA PHE A 97 -12.09 -20.92 -25.06
C PHE A 97 -12.74 -21.28 -26.40
N LYS A 98 -13.61 -22.31 -26.39
CA LYS A 98 -14.20 -22.86 -27.60
C LYS A 98 -15.47 -22.13 -28.03
N ASP A 99 -16.20 -21.59 -27.06
CA ASP A 99 -17.51 -20.97 -27.28
C ASP A 99 -17.76 -19.83 -26.28
N LYS A 100 -18.84 -19.07 -26.48
CA LYS A 100 -19.25 -17.97 -25.61
C LYS A 100 -19.58 -18.41 -24.18
N LYS A 101 -20.06 -19.68 -24.01
CA LYS A 101 -20.33 -20.25 -22.67
C LYS A 101 -19.02 -20.45 -21.89
N GLY A 102 -17.98 -20.96 -22.58
CA GLY A 102 -16.63 -21.09 -22.02
C GLY A 102 -16.04 -19.77 -21.59
N GLU A 103 -16.20 -18.71 -22.40
CA GLU A 103 -15.76 -17.36 -22.05
C GLU A 103 -16.46 -16.83 -20.78
N ILE A 104 -17.79 -16.98 -20.72
CA ILE A 104 -18.60 -16.53 -19.56
C ILE A 104 -18.17 -17.28 -18.30
N ARG A 105 -17.94 -18.59 -18.39
CA ARG A 105 -17.46 -19.39 -17.26
C ARG A 105 -16.10 -18.91 -16.77
N LEU A 106 -15.14 -18.69 -17.65
CA LEU A 106 -13.81 -18.19 -17.30
C LEU A 106 -13.87 -16.77 -16.66
N LYS A 107 -14.73 -15.90 -17.17
CA LYS A 107 -14.95 -14.56 -16.56
C LYS A 107 -15.48 -14.68 -15.13
N ARG A 108 -16.42 -15.59 -14.89
CA ARG A 108 -16.95 -15.84 -13.54
C ARG A 108 -15.88 -16.42 -12.61
N ASP A 109 -15.08 -17.39 -13.10
CA ASP A 109 -14.04 -18.01 -12.30
C ASP A 109 -12.93 -16.98 -11.94
N ARG A 110 -12.56 -16.11 -12.89
CA ARG A 110 -11.66 -14.97 -12.62
C ARG A 110 -12.20 -14.04 -11.54
N LYS A 111 -13.50 -13.69 -11.61
CA LYS A 111 -14.15 -12.82 -10.62
C LYS A 111 -14.13 -13.47 -9.23
N LYS A 112 -14.49 -14.73 -9.12
CA LYS A 112 -14.44 -15.49 -7.86
C LYS A 112 -13.02 -15.57 -7.29
N GLY A 113 -12.01 -15.71 -8.15
CA GLY A 113 -10.61 -15.69 -7.73
C GLY A 113 -10.17 -14.34 -7.19
N ALA A 114 -10.61 -13.23 -7.79
CA ALA A 114 -10.34 -11.89 -7.29
C ALA A 114 -11.01 -11.66 -5.93
N GLU A 115 -12.30 -11.99 -5.79
CA GLU A 115 -13.05 -11.91 -4.53
C GLU A 115 -12.38 -12.75 -3.42
N ALA A 116 -11.90 -13.95 -3.77
CA ALA A 116 -11.18 -14.81 -2.83
C ALA A 116 -9.82 -14.20 -2.42
N LYS A 117 -9.11 -13.54 -3.35
CA LYS A 117 -7.86 -12.84 -3.06
C LYS A 117 -8.09 -11.68 -2.08
N ASP A 118 -9.12 -10.88 -2.31
CA ASP A 118 -9.48 -9.77 -1.43
C ASP A 118 -9.86 -10.27 -0.03
N ALA A 119 -10.66 -11.32 0.08
CA ALA A 119 -11.02 -11.94 1.36
C ALA A 119 -9.79 -12.50 2.08
N PHE A 120 -8.88 -13.15 1.36
CA PHE A 120 -7.66 -13.71 1.93
C PHE A 120 -6.72 -12.62 2.47
N LEU A 121 -6.54 -11.52 1.71
CA LEU A 121 -5.75 -10.36 2.13
C LEU A 121 -6.36 -9.70 3.37
N THR A 122 -7.66 -9.42 3.32
CA THR A 122 -8.38 -8.69 4.38
C THR A 122 -8.33 -9.43 5.72
N ALA A 123 -8.52 -10.74 5.71
CA ALA A 123 -8.43 -11.57 6.92
C ALA A 123 -7.03 -11.60 7.55
N ASN A 124 -5.97 -11.27 6.76
CA ASN A 124 -4.58 -11.31 7.20
C ASN A 124 -3.96 -9.93 7.46
N LEU A 125 -4.70 -8.81 7.34
CA LEU A 125 -4.17 -7.47 7.60
C LEU A 125 -3.66 -7.32 9.05
N ARG A 126 -4.27 -8.01 10.01
CA ARG A 126 -3.82 -8.02 11.41
C ARG A 126 -2.42 -8.59 11.58
N LEU A 127 -2.01 -9.54 10.73
CA LEU A 127 -0.64 -10.09 10.72
C LEU A 127 0.38 -9.02 10.31
N VAL A 128 0.04 -8.18 9.35
CA VAL A 128 0.89 -7.04 8.94
C VAL A 128 1.09 -6.09 10.10
N VAL A 129 0.01 -5.69 10.78
CA VAL A 129 0.09 -4.79 11.94
C VAL A 129 0.95 -5.37 13.06
N ALA A 130 0.81 -6.67 13.36
CA ALA A 130 1.60 -7.35 14.37
C ALA A 130 3.11 -7.36 14.04
N ASN A 131 3.46 -7.45 12.76
CA ASN A 131 4.85 -7.35 12.30
C ASN A 131 5.34 -5.90 12.32
N ALA A 132 4.59 -4.94 11.79
CA ALA A 132 4.94 -3.52 11.73
C ALA A 132 5.22 -2.93 13.12
N ARG A 133 4.48 -3.33 14.16
CA ARG A 133 4.71 -2.90 15.55
C ARG A 133 6.12 -3.16 16.06
N ARG A 134 6.80 -4.21 15.56
CA ARG A 134 8.17 -4.54 15.98
C ARG A 134 9.19 -3.53 15.49
N TYR A 135 8.88 -2.82 14.41
CA TYR A 135 9.76 -1.85 13.76
C TYR A 135 9.41 -0.41 14.09
N ALA A 136 8.21 -0.14 14.61
CA ALA A 136 7.69 1.21 14.84
C ALA A 136 8.62 2.08 15.70
N ASN A 137 9.31 1.49 16.70
CA ASN A 137 10.17 2.23 17.62
C ASN A 137 11.64 2.31 17.17
N THR A 138 12.04 1.55 16.16
CA THR A 138 13.46 1.39 15.78
C THR A 138 13.78 1.93 14.40
N SER A 139 12.79 2.03 13.51
CA SER A 139 13.02 2.39 12.10
C SER A 139 13.03 3.89 11.83
N GLY A 140 12.45 4.71 12.73
CA GLY A 140 12.23 6.14 12.45
C GLY A 140 11.20 6.43 11.34
N ILE A 141 10.53 5.39 10.83
CA ILE A 141 9.50 5.45 9.79
C ILE A 141 8.12 5.55 10.45
N ASP A 142 7.19 6.30 9.85
CA ASP A 142 5.82 6.40 10.34
C ASP A 142 5.16 5.01 10.37
N PHE A 143 4.35 4.76 11.40
CA PHE A 143 3.72 3.45 11.58
C PHE A 143 2.76 3.09 10.45
N LEU A 144 2.05 4.07 9.87
CA LEU A 144 1.20 3.83 8.70
C LEU A 144 2.01 3.43 7.48
N ASP A 145 3.18 4.03 7.27
CA ASP A 145 4.06 3.68 6.15
C ASP A 145 4.60 2.25 6.32
N LEU A 146 4.99 1.86 7.55
CA LEU A 146 5.37 0.48 7.84
C LEU A 146 4.23 -0.52 7.55
N ILE A 147 2.98 -0.16 7.87
CA ILE A 147 1.82 -0.99 7.55
C ILE A 147 1.65 -1.09 6.04
N GLN A 148 1.79 0.00 5.28
CA GLN A 148 1.63 -0.01 3.82
C GLN A 148 2.70 -0.89 3.15
N GLU A 149 3.95 -0.75 3.53
CA GLU A 149 5.03 -1.62 3.04
C GLU A 149 4.77 -3.09 3.38
N GLY A 150 4.34 -3.35 4.62
CA GLY A 150 3.94 -4.70 5.02
C GLY A 150 2.76 -5.26 4.23
N ASN A 151 1.79 -4.42 3.83
CA ASN A 151 0.67 -4.81 2.97
C ASN A 151 1.15 -5.20 1.57
N LEU A 152 2.14 -4.52 1.01
CA LEU A 152 2.77 -4.92 -0.26
C LEU A 152 3.44 -6.29 -0.14
N GLY A 153 4.12 -6.54 0.97
CA GLY A 153 4.66 -7.86 1.31
C GLY A 153 3.58 -8.92 1.41
N LEU A 154 2.45 -8.62 2.08
CA LEU A 154 1.31 -9.53 2.19
C LEU A 154 0.70 -9.89 0.83
N ILE A 155 0.55 -8.93 -0.08
CA ILE A 155 0.05 -9.17 -1.44
C ILE A 155 0.95 -10.17 -2.17
N ARG A 156 2.27 -9.97 -2.11
CA ARG A 156 3.24 -10.90 -2.71
C ARG A 156 3.20 -12.28 -2.06
N ALA A 157 3.00 -12.34 -0.74
CA ALA A 157 2.85 -13.60 -0.03
C ALA A 157 1.64 -14.38 -0.52
N VAL A 158 0.47 -13.74 -0.70
CA VAL A 158 -0.75 -14.38 -1.22
C VAL A 158 -0.53 -14.90 -2.64
N GLU A 159 0.12 -14.13 -3.51
CA GLU A 159 0.41 -14.51 -4.90
C GLU A 159 1.39 -15.70 -5.01
N LYS A 160 2.25 -15.89 -4.04
CA LYS A 160 3.26 -16.96 -4.03
C LYS A 160 2.95 -18.12 -3.10
N PHE A 161 1.81 -18.05 -2.40
CA PHE A 161 1.43 -19.08 -1.44
C PHE A 161 1.08 -20.40 -2.12
N ASP A 162 1.79 -21.46 -1.74
CA ASP A 162 1.50 -22.83 -2.18
C ASP A 162 0.87 -23.64 -1.05
N TRP A 163 -0.45 -23.73 -1.07
CA TRP A 163 -1.24 -24.46 -0.08
C TRP A 163 -0.94 -25.97 -0.01
N ARG A 164 -0.32 -26.56 -1.07
CA ARG A 164 0.05 -27.99 -1.12
C ARG A 164 1.18 -28.33 -0.16
N LYS A 165 1.94 -27.33 0.29
CA LYS A 165 3.05 -27.53 1.23
C LYS A 165 2.62 -27.78 2.66
N GLY A 166 1.33 -27.60 3.00
CA GLY A 166 0.76 -27.90 4.30
C GLY A 166 1.15 -26.95 5.43
N PHE A 167 1.89 -25.87 5.16
CA PHE A 167 2.22 -24.87 6.17
C PHE A 167 1.12 -23.83 6.29
N LYS A 168 0.92 -23.29 7.51
CA LYS A 168 0.04 -22.14 7.73
C LYS A 168 0.51 -20.94 6.94
N PHE A 169 -0.41 -20.19 6.37
CA PHE A 169 -0.11 -18.98 5.61
C PHE A 169 0.72 -17.98 6.41
N SER A 170 0.41 -17.76 7.68
CA SER A 170 1.13 -16.82 8.56
C SER A 170 2.63 -17.10 8.66
N THR A 171 3.03 -18.37 8.66
CA THR A 171 4.45 -18.76 8.69
C THR A 171 5.18 -18.30 7.43
N TYR A 172 4.56 -18.47 6.27
CA TYR A 172 5.11 -18.06 4.97
C TYR A 172 5.08 -16.54 4.79
N ALA A 173 3.94 -15.91 5.09
CA ALA A 173 3.74 -14.47 4.88
C ALA A 173 4.70 -13.61 5.71
N THR A 174 5.07 -14.03 6.90
CA THR A 174 6.01 -13.29 7.78
C THR A 174 7.35 -12.98 7.08
N TRP A 175 7.83 -13.83 6.19
CA TRP A 175 9.05 -13.59 5.41
C TRP A 175 8.92 -12.48 4.37
N TRP A 176 7.73 -12.29 3.83
CA TRP A 176 7.43 -11.27 2.83
C TRP A 176 7.08 -9.91 3.45
N ILE A 177 6.53 -9.93 4.67
CA ILE A 177 6.10 -8.73 5.40
C ILE A 177 7.30 -8.03 6.09
N ARG A 178 8.37 -8.76 6.36
CA ARG A 178 9.61 -8.19 6.91
C ARG A 178 10.35 -7.32 5.87
#